data_68f98bc57c98a5b163762f72f568f9c1
#
_entry.id   68f98bc57c98a5b163762f72f568f9c1
#
_cell.length_a   1.000
_cell.length_b   1.000
_cell.length_c   1.000
_cell.angle_alpha   90.00
_cell.angle_beta   90.00
_cell.angle_gamma   90.00
#
_symmetry.space_group_name_H-M   'P 1'
#
loop_
_entity.id
_entity.type
_entity.pdbx_description
1 polymer ?
#
loop_
_entity_poly.entity_id
_entity_poly.type
_entity_poly.pdbx_seq_one_letter_code
_entity_poly.pdbx_strand_id
1 'polypeptide(L)'
;MKIAITGHASGIGRVLASELIRKGHIIIGLDIEKGDDIHDADSIVEKAKDADVFINNAYAPTAQRILLQKIFQVWRGDSSKTIINMSSKAKYFPVGHNQLTEYTLEKRMLSEEFQRCQFYSNKKCRLIGINPGFVETAMTESMNVPKLSPEVVVEAIVWALSMPQEVEIGELGIWTTQQ
;
A
#
# COMPACT_ATOMS: atom_id res chain seq x y z
N MET A 1 -13.78 4.04 -11.15
CA MET A 1 -12.73 4.88 -10.57
C MET A 1 -11.45 4.73 -11.37
N LYS A 2 -10.60 5.74 -11.35
CA LYS A 2 -9.24 5.74 -11.89
C LYS A 2 -8.27 5.47 -10.73
N ILE A 3 -7.50 4.39 -10.77
CA ILE A 3 -6.72 3.90 -9.63
C ILE A 3 -5.24 3.81 -10.05
N ALA A 4 -4.37 4.53 -9.36
CA ALA A 4 -2.93 4.44 -9.54
C ALA A 4 -2.34 3.41 -8.56
N ILE A 5 -1.51 2.48 -9.05
CA ILE A 5 -0.92 1.41 -8.25
C ILE A 5 0.58 1.35 -8.52
N THR A 6 1.39 1.52 -7.48
CA THR A 6 2.84 1.28 -7.56
C THR A 6 3.15 -0.20 -7.40
N GLY A 7 4.09 -0.74 -8.19
CA GLY A 7 4.44 -2.16 -8.18
C GLY A 7 3.32 -3.07 -8.72
N HIS A 8 2.63 -2.61 -9.79
CA HIS A 8 1.48 -3.32 -10.35
C HIS A 8 1.84 -4.52 -11.24
N ALA A 9 3.11 -4.68 -11.60
CA ALA A 9 3.55 -5.75 -12.52
C ALA A 9 3.77 -7.09 -11.82
N SER A 10 3.91 -7.14 -10.50
CA SER A 10 4.23 -8.36 -9.75
C SER A 10 3.46 -8.52 -8.44
N GLY A 11 3.53 -9.70 -7.83
CA GLY A 11 3.01 -10.00 -6.51
C GLY A 11 1.56 -9.56 -6.28
N ILE A 12 1.31 -8.96 -5.12
CA ILE A 12 -0.01 -8.42 -4.74
C ILE A 12 -0.49 -7.38 -5.75
N GLY A 13 0.39 -6.49 -6.21
CA GLY A 13 0.03 -5.41 -7.14
C GLY A 13 -0.55 -5.93 -8.45
N ARG A 14 0.01 -7.02 -9.00
CA ARG A 14 -0.47 -7.64 -10.25
C ARG A 14 -1.87 -8.25 -10.09
N VAL A 15 -2.10 -9.01 -9.02
CA VAL A 15 -3.41 -9.62 -8.75
C VAL A 15 -4.46 -8.54 -8.51
N LEU A 16 -4.10 -7.51 -7.74
CA LEU A 16 -4.96 -6.37 -7.45
C LEU A 16 -5.33 -5.58 -8.72
N ALA A 17 -4.36 -5.26 -9.58
CA ALA A 17 -4.62 -4.58 -10.83
C ALA A 17 -5.59 -5.37 -11.73
N SER A 18 -5.37 -6.69 -11.85
CA SER A 18 -6.24 -7.58 -12.63
C SER A 18 -7.67 -7.61 -12.08
N GLU A 19 -7.84 -7.73 -10.77
CA GLU A 19 -9.16 -7.77 -10.13
C GLU A 19 -9.90 -6.43 -10.27
N LEU A 20 -9.20 -5.31 -10.10
CA LEU A 20 -9.80 -3.99 -10.25
C LEU A 20 -10.20 -3.69 -11.70
N ILE A 21 -9.42 -4.14 -12.70
CA ILE A 21 -9.81 -4.07 -14.12
C ILE A 21 -11.08 -4.90 -14.36
N ARG A 22 -11.14 -6.13 -13.82
CA ARG A 22 -12.33 -7.00 -13.93
C ARG A 22 -13.58 -6.36 -13.35
N LYS A 23 -13.42 -5.51 -12.32
CA LYS A 23 -14.49 -4.72 -11.70
C LYS A 23 -14.82 -3.42 -12.46
N GLY A 24 -14.20 -3.17 -13.60
CA GLY A 24 -14.47 -2.00 -14.45
C GLY A 24 -13.73 -0.71 -14.02
N HIS A 25 -12.66 -0.82 -13.24
CA HIS A 25 -11.81 0.32 -12.90
C HIS A 25 -10.73 0.55 -13.96
N ILE A 26 -10.27 1.79 -14.09
CA ILE A 26 -9.15 2.18 -14.95
C ILE A 26 -7.88 2.19 -14.11
N ILE A 27 -6.85 1.43 -14.51
CA ILE A 27 -5.60 1.32 -13.77
C ILE A 27 -4.50 2.17 -14.41
N ILE A 28 -3.89 3.03 -13.60
CA ILE A 28 -2.59 3.66 -13.88
C ILE A 28 -1.53 2.78 -13.19
N GLY A 29 -0.95 1.89 -13.94
CA GLY A 29 0.10 1.01 -13.42
C GLY A 29 1.45 1.71 -13.44
N LEU A 30 2.06 1.86 -12.27
CA LEU A 30 3.36 2.50 -12.05
C LEU A 30 4.34 1.42 -11.57
N ASP A 31 5.35 1.10 -12.37
CA ASP A 31 6.28 0.01 -12.08
C ASP A 31 7.68 0.31 -12.61
N ILE A 32 8.69 -0.13 -11.87
CA ILE A 32 10.09 0.07 -12.25
C ILE A 32 10.43 -0.60 -13.61
N GLU A 33 9.77 -1.71 -13.94
CA GLU A 33 9.91 -2.36 -15.24
C GLU A 33 9.43 -1.49 -16.40
N LYS A 34 8.61 -0.48 -16.11
CA LYS A 34 8.11 0.52 -17.06
C LYS A 34 8.80 1.88 -16.94
N GLY A 35 9.86 1.95 -16.10
CA GLY A 35 10.59 3.19 -15.85
C GLY A 35 9.97 4.08 -14.77
N ASP A 36 9.02 3.56 -13.97
CA ASP A 36 8.40 4.29 -12.88
C ASP A 36 9.06 3.90 -11.54
N ASP A 37 10.18 4.53 -11.21
CA ASP A 37 10.89 4.31 -9.97
C ASP A 37 10.28 5.14 -8.84
N ILE A 38 9.89 4.49 -7.72
CA ILE A 38 9.33 5.18 -6.56
C ILE A 38 10.34 6.07 -5.81
N HIS A 39 11.64 5.97 -6.11
CA HIS A 39 12.63 6.93 -5.63
C HIS A 39 12.45 8.32 -6.28
N ASP A 40 11.91 8.38 -7.50
CA ASP A 40 11.43 9.63 -8.10
C ASP A 40 9.97 9.86 -7.74
N ALA A 41 9.73 10.15 -6.46
CA ALA A 41 8.39 10.31 -5.93
C ALA A 41 7.62 11.47 -6.59
N ASP A 42 8.29 12.50 -7.10
CA ASP A 42 7.64 13.63 -7.79
C ASP A 42 7.06 13.20 -9.13
N SER A 43 7.79 12.42 -9.91
CA SER A 43 7.30 11.83 -11.16
C SER A 43 6.10 10.91 -10.92
N ILE A 44 6.16 10.06 -9.87
CA ILE A 44 5.04 9.17 -9.51
C ILE A 44 3.79 9.97 -9.13
N VAL A 45 3.95 11.00 -8.29
CA VAL A 45 2.83 11.86 -7.87
C VAL A 45 2.20 12.58 -9.05
N GLU A 46 3.01 13.12 -9.97
CA GLU A 46 2.51 13.79 -11.17
C GLU A 46 1.69 12.84 -12.05
N LYS A 47 2.15 11.60 -12.25
CA LYS A 47 1.41 10.58 -13.02
C LYS A 47 0.12 10.13 -12.33
N ALA A 48 0.07 10.18 -10.98
CA ALA A 48 -1.07 9.74 -10.18
C ALA A 48 -2.06 10.86 -9.85
N LYS A 49 -1.75 12.13 -10.09
CA LYS A 49 -2.51 13.29 -9.59
C LYS A 49 -4.00 13.26 -9.93
N ASP A 50 -4.35 12.77 -11.13
CA ASP A 50 -5.73 12.71 -11.63
C ASP A 50 -6.45 11.38 -11.30
N ALA A 51 -5.83 10.49 -10.52
CA ALA A 51 -6.48 9.29 -10.04
C ALA A 51 -7.44 9.60 -8.87
N ASP A 52 -8.45 8.76 -8.69
CA ASP A 52 -9.36 8.81 -7.55
C ASP A 52 -8.76 8.09 -6.33
N VAL A 53 -8.00 7.04 -6.58
CA VAL A 53 -7.35 6.20 -5.57
C VAL A 53 -5.87 6.05 -5.90
N PHE A 54 -5.01 6.18 -4.89
CA PHE A 54 -3.59 5.86 -4.96
C PHE A 54 -3.26 4.69 -4.05
N ILE A 55 -2.64 3.65 -4.59
CA ILE A 55 -2.23 2.47 -3.84
C ILE A 55 -0.69 2.42 -3.78
N ASN A 56 -0.15 2.80 -2.62
CA ASN A 56 1.27 2.80 -2.31
C ASN A 56 1.73 1.38 -1.97
N ASN A 57 1.87 0.52 -2.99
CA ASN A 57 2.15 -0.90 -2.83
C ASN A 57 3.62 -1.27 -3.03
N ALA A 58 4.34 -0.65 -3.97
CA ALA A 58 5.75 -0.95 -4.20
C ALA A 58 6.59 -0.71 -2.95
N TYR A 59 7.54 -1.61 -2.69
CA TYR A 59 8.49 -1.47 -1.60
C TYR A 59 9.88 -1.10 -2.11
N ALA A 60 10.42 -0.02 -1.56
CA ALA A 60 11.84 0.29 -1.53
C ALA A 60 12.12 1.03 -0.23
N PRO A 61 13.24 0.76 0.45
CA PRO A 61 13.60 1.43 1.70
C PRO A 61 13.51 2.95 1.56
N THR A 62 12.94 3.62 2.57
CA THR A 62 12.73 5.07 2.62
C THR A 62 11.81 5.63 1.52
N ALA A 63 11.92 5.16 0.25
CA ALA A 63 11.19 5.70 -0.89
C ALA A 63 9.68 5.53 -0.75
N GLN A 64 9.20 4.37 -0.28
CA GLN A 64 7.77 4.14 -0.05
C GLN A 64 7.18 5.15 0.95
N ARG A 65 7.92 5.49 1.99
CA ARG A 65 7.50 6.46 3.01
C ARG A 65 7.50 7.89 2.45
N ILE A 66 8.54 8.28 1.70
CA ILE A 66 8.60 9.59 1.03
C ILE A 66 7.45 9.75 0.04
N LEU A 67 7.15 8.71 -0.71
CA LEU A 67 6.04 8.73 -1.67
C LEU A 67 4.68 8.92 -0.96
N LEU A 68 4.46 8.24 0.19
CA LEU A 68 3.27 8.47 1.01
C LEU A 68 3.16 9.94 1.44
N GLN A 69 4.25 10.55 1.91
CA GLN A 69 4.27 11.95 2.30
C GLN A 69 3.87 12.88 1.15
N LYS A 70 4.45 12.67 -0.02
CA LYS A 70 4.24 13.53 -1.19
C LYS A 70 2.83 13.44 -1.73
N ILE A 71 2.30 12.23 -1.94
CA ILE A 71 0.92 12.07 -2.42
C ILE A 71 -0.10 12.62 -1.39
N PHE A 72 0.16 12.43 -0.09
CA PHE A 72 -0.67 12.99 0.96
C PHE A 72 -0.69 14.53 0.91
N GLN A 73 0.46 15.19 0.73
CA GLN A 73 0.52 16.65 0.63
C GLN A 73 -0.34 17.19 -0.51
N VAL A 74 -0.37 16.50 -1.64
CA VAL A 74 -1.17 16.89 -2.81
C VAL A 74 -2.67 16.64 -2.58
N TRP A 75 -3.02 15.51 -1.95
CA TRP A 75 -4.41 15.05 -1.87
C TRP A 75 -5.14 15.39 -0.57
N ARG A 76 -4.44 15.80 0.50
CA ARG A 76 -5.02 15.97 1.84
C ARG A 76 -6.25 16.88 1.91
N GLY A 77 -6.39 17.84 1.01
CA GLY A 77 -7.49 18.79 0.95
C GLY A 77 -8.70 18.33 0.15
N ASP A 78 -8.66 17.16 -0.50
CA ASP A 78 -9.68 16.68 -1.42
C ASP A 78 -10.40 15.45 -0.85
N SER A 79 -11.70 15.59 -0.53
CA SER A 79 -12.51 14.50 0.04
C SER A 79 -12.89 13.41 -0.97
N SER A 80 -12.66 13.61 -2.26
CA SER A 80 -12.89 12.58 -3.28
C SER A 80 -11.72 11.58 -3.40
N LYS A 81 -10.57 11.89 -2.80
CA LYS A 81 -9.34 11.10 -2.92
C LYS A 81 -9.21 10.03 -1.82
N THR A 82 -8.68 8.88 -2.20
CA THR A 82 -8.36 7.80 -1.26
C THR A 82 -6.90 7.35 -1.44
N ILE A 83 -6.17 7.25 -0.34
CA ILE A 83 -4.80 6.70 -0.30
C ILE A 83 -4.84 5.37 0.45
N ILE A 84 -4.41 4.28 -0.21
CA ILE A 84 -4.19 2.99 0.42
C ILE A 84 -2.68 2.80 0.59
N ASN A 85 -2.25 2.55 1.82
CA ASN A 85 -0.83 2.30 2.11
C ASN A 85 -0.60 0.85 2.49
N MET A 86 0.24 0.15 1.70
CA MET A 86 0.63 -1.23 1.96
C MET A 86 1.82 -1.26 2.91
N SER A 87 1.55 -1.56 4.18
CA SER A 87 2.60 -1.79 5.19
C SER A 87 2.87 -3.29 5.35
N SER A 88 3.06 -3.79 6.56
CA SER A 88 3.32 -5.21 6.85
C SER A 88 3.08 -5.53 8.32
N LYS A 89 2.68 -6.78 8.62
CA LYS A 89 2.74 -7.34 9.97
C LYS A 89 4.15 -7.23 10.60
N ALA A 90 5.20 -7.20 9.77
CA ALA A 90 6.59 -7.11 10.23
C ALA A 90 6.83 -5.90 11.15
N LYS A 91 6.07 -4.81 11.03
CA LYS A 91 6.17 -3.66 11.92
C LYS A 91 5.96 -3.98 13.42
N TYR A 92 5.29 -5.08 13.71
CA TYR A 92 5.03 -5.53 15.09
C TYR A 92 6.12 -6.46 15.64
N PHE A 93 7.05 -6.94 14.80
CA PHE A 93 8.09 -7.85 15.25
C PHE A 93 9.13 -7.13 16.12
N PRO A 94 9.65 -7.79 17.17
CA PRO A 94 10.77 -7.24 17.94
C PRO A 94 11.98 -6.97 17.06
N VAL A 95 12.59 -5.81 17.24
CA VAL A 95 13.84 -5.46 16.52
C VAL A 95 15.00 -6.30 17.08
N GLY A 96 15.84 -6.81 16.20
CA GLY A 96 17.03 -7.59 16.58
C GLY A 96 16.79 -9.09 16.75
N HIS A 97 15.56 -9.59 16.62
CA HIS A 97 15.25 -11.01 16.81
C HIS A 97 15.20 -11.85 15.53
N ASN A 98 15.31 -11.22 14.35
CA ASN A 98 15.27 -11.95 13.08
C ASN A 98 16.05 -11.24 11.96
N GLN A 99 16.18 -11.91 10.81
CA GLN A 99 16.85 -11.41 9.61
C GLN A 99 16.09 -10.22 8.95
N LEU A 100 14.89 -9.90 9.41
CA LEU A 100 14.03 -8.83 8.86
C LEU A 100 14.17 -7.50 9.59
N THR A 101 15.23 -7.30 10.39
CA THR A 101 15.37 -6.11 11.26
C THR A 101 15.26 -4.80 10.48
N GLU A 102 15.97 -4.67 9.38
CA GLU A 102 15.92 -3.46 8.53
C GLU A 102 14.53 -3.27 7.94
N TYR A 103 13.95 -4.30 7.33
CA TYR A 103 12.59 -4.27 6.80
C TYR A 103 11.56 -3.91 7.89
N THR A 104 11.72 -4.47 9.10
CA THR A 104 10.86 -4.16 10.25
C THR A 104 10.92 -2.69 10.62
N LEU A 105 12.12 -2.12 10.68
CA LEU A 105 12.32 -0.69 10.97
C LEU A 105 11.69 0.19 9.91
N GLU A 106 11.90 -0.10 8.62
CA GLU A 106 11.30 0.63 7.52
C GLU A 106 9.75 0.58 7.58
N LYS A 107 9.17 -0.59 7.89
CA LYS A 107 7.71 -0.71 8.01
C LYS A 107 7.15 -0.03 9.26
N ARG A 108 7.92 0.10 10.34
CA ARG A 108 7.56 0.95 11.50
C ARG A 108 7.57 2.42 11.12
N MET A 109 8.65 2.90 10.50
CA MET A 109 8.74 4.30 10.04
C MET A 109 7.64 4.66 9.06
N LEU A 110 7.28 3.74 8.15
CA LEU A 110 6.14 3.90 7.25
C LEU A 110 4.81 3.97 8.00
N SER A 111 4.63 3.14 9.04
CA SER A 111 3.41 3.16 9.88
C SER A 111 3.28 4.45 10.68
N GLU A 112 4.37 4.94 11.26
CA GLU A 112 4.41 6.25 11.95
C GLU A 112 3.99 7.38 10.99
N GLU A 113 4.55 7.38 9.78
CA GLU A 113 4.19 8.35 8.76
C GLU A 113 2.71 8.24 8.35
N PHE A 114 2.19 7.02 8.18
CA PHE A 114 0.79 6.78 7.88
C PHE A 114 -0.11 7.36 8.98
N GLN A 115 0.19 7.11 10.26
CA GLN A 115 -0.57 7.66 11.39
C GLN A 115 -0.50 9.19 11.43
N ARG A 116 0.68 9.77 11.17
CA ARG A 116 0.82 11.23 11.05
C ARG A 116 -0.09 11.81 9.96
N CYS A 117 -0.19 11.14 8.81
CA CYS A 117 -1.12 11.54 7.75
C CYS A 117 -2.58 11.33 8.16
N GLN A 118 -2.90 10.18 8.80
CA GLN A 118 -4.25 9.82 9.19
C GLN A 118 -4.85 10.81 10.21
N PHE A 119 -4.05 11.23 11.19
CA PHE A 119 -4.49 12.15 12.25
C PHE A 119 -4.15 13.61 11.96
N TYR A 120 -3.77 13.94 10.72
CA TYR A 120 -3.49 15.31 10.34
C TYR A 120 -4.74 16.19 10.44
N SER A 121 -4.61 17.33 11.12
CA SER A 121 -5.72 18.29 11.28
C SER A 121 -6.21 18.79 9.93
N ASN A 122 -7.54 18.80 9.75
CA ASN A 122 -8.21 19.28 8.54
C ASN A 122 -7.91 18.49 7.25
N LYS A 123 -7.37 17.26 7.34
CA LYS A 123 -7.36 16.40 6.16
C LYS A 123 -8.79 16.07 5.72
N LYS A 124 -9.00 15.91 4.43
CA LYS A 124 -10.28 15.53 3.84
C LYS A 124 -10.19 14.21 3.06
N CYS A 125 -9.01 13.87 2.51
CA CYS A 125 -8.82 12.60 1.82
C CYS A 125 -8.95 11.42 2.78
N ARG A 126 -9.47 10.30 2.28
CA ARG A 126 -9.56 9.03 3.02
C ARG A 126 -8.21 8.31 3.00
N LEU A 127 -7.80 7.77 4.15
CA LEU A 127 -6.61 6.90 4.27
C LEU A 127 -7.02 5.51 4.71
N ILE A 128 -6.37 4.49 4.14
CA ILE A 128 -6.58 3.08 4.48
C ILE A 128 -5.21 2.42 4.60
N GLY A 129 -4.92 1.84 5.76
CA GLY A 129 -3.71 1.05 5.99
C GLY A 129 -3.98 -0.45 5.82
N ILE A 130 -3.12 -1.16 5.06
CA ILE A 130 -3.19 -2.61 4.91
C ILE A 130 -1.88 -3.21 5.40
N ASN A 131 -1.96 -4.12 6.37
CA ASN A 131 -0.80 -4.75 7.01
C ASN A 131 -0.85 -6.28 6.81
N PRO A 132 -0.45 -6.81 5.64
CA PRO A 132 -0.43 -8.24 5.42
C PRO A 132 0.69 -8.92 6.21
N GLY A 133 0.48 -10.19 6.56
CA GLY A 133 1.54 -11.12 6.98
C GLY A 133 2.41 -11.54 5.80
N PHE A 134 2.97 -12.75 5.87
CA PHE A 134 3.65 -13.34 4.72
C PHE A 134 2.65 -13.65 3.62
N VAL A 135 2.95 -13.23 2.40
CA VAL A 135 2.11 -13.43 1.21
C VAL A 135 2.93 -14.18 0.17
N GLU A 136 2.33 -15.12 -0.51
CA GLU A 136 2.98 -15.94 -1.54
C GLU A 136 3.34 -15.09 -2.77
N THR A 137 4.56 -14.57 -2.75
CA THR A 137 5.14 -13.69 -3.78
C THR A 137 6.62 -14.00 -3.93
N ALA A 138 7.28 -13.53 -4.97
CA ALA A 138 8.72 -13.67 -5.15
C ALA A 138 9.53 -13.16 -3.93
N MET A 139 9.06 -12.10 -3.26
CA MET A 139 9.73 -11.54 -2.07
C MET A 139 9.82 -12.54 -0.90
N THR A 140 8.89 -13.47 -0.79
CA THR A 140 8.81 -14.44 0.30
C THR A 140 9.07 -15.88 -0.14
N GLU A 141 9.46 -16.09 -1.40
CA GLU A 141 9.61 -17.43 -1.99
C GLU A 141 10.56 -18.33 -1.17
N SER A 142 11.69 -17.79 -0.74
CA SER A 142 12.69 -18.53 0.07
C SER A 142 12.27 -18.78 1.52
N MET A 143 11.17 -18.22 1.99
CA MET A 143 10.73 -18.34 3.38
C MET A 143 9.83 -19.57 3.54
N ASN A 144 10.24 -20.50 4.42
CA ASN A 144 9.45 -21.69 4.77
C ASN A 144 8.50 -21.39 5.94
N VAL A 145 7.49 -20.58 5.68
CA VAL A 145 6.47 -20.15 6.67
C VAL A 145 5.09 -20.20 6.02
N PRO A 146 4.00 -20.34 6.81
CA PRO A 146 2.66 -20.22 6.29
C PRO A 146 2.43 -18.84 5.64
N LYS A 147 1.89 -18.83 4.44
CA LYS A 147 1.67 -17.64 3.62
C LYS A 147 0.20 -17.48 3.26
N LEU A 148 -0.24 -16.24 3.15
CA LEU A 148 -1.52 -15.92 2.49
C LEU A 148 -1.35 -15.99 0.98
N SER A 149 -2.40 -16.36 0.27
CA SER A 149 -2.44 -16.07 -1.17
C SER A 149 -2.61 -14.56 -1.40
N PRO A 150 -2.07 -14.02 -2.50
CA PRO A 150 -2.28 -12.61 -2.86
C PRO A 150 -3.76 -12.23 -2.97
N GLU A 151 -4.62 -13.16 -3.41
CA GLU A 151 -6.06 -12.98 -3.57
C GLU A 151 -6.74 -12.59 -2.26
N VAL A 152 -6.37 -13.21 -1.13
CA VAL A 152 -6.91 -12.88 0.20
C VAL A 152 -6.63 -11.42 0.57
N VAL A 153 -5.43 -10.94 0.27
CA VAL A 153 -5.08 -9.53 0.51
C VAL A 153 -5.86 -8.61 -0.42
N VAL A 154 -6.03 -9.01 -1.69
CA VAL A 154 -6.79 -8.26 -2.69
C VAL A 154 -8.26 -8.16 -2.30
N GLU A 155 -8.89 -9.24 -1.82
CA GLU A 155 -10.28 -9.23 -1.33
C GLU A 155 -10.46 -8.20 -0.21
N ALA A 156 -9.53 -8.14 0.73
CA ALA A 156 -9.58 -7.18 1.82
C ALA A 156 -9.43 -5.72 1.33
N ILE A 157 -8.56 -5.47 0.34
CA ILE A 157 -8.41 -4.15 -0.28
C ILE A 157 -9.70 -3.75 -1.01
N VAL A 158 -10.29 -4.67 -1.78
CA VAL A 158 -11.53 -4.44 -2.52
C VAL A 158 -12.68 -4.17 -1.54
N TRP A 159 -12.77 -4.94 -0.45
CA TRP A 159 -13.75 -4.69 0.60
C TRP A 159 -13.57 -3.30 1.22
N ALA A 160 -12.36 -2.91 1.57
CA ALA A 160 -12.07 -1.60 2.13
C ALA A 160 -12.44 -0.45 1.17
N LEU A 161 -12.21 -0.63 -0.13
CA LEU A 161 -12.62 0.32 -1.16
C LEU A 161 -14.14 0.41 -1.34
N SER A 162 -14.88 -0.67 -1.04
CA SER A 162 -16.35 -0.69 -1.15
C SER A 162 -17.07 0.06 -0.02
N MET A 163 -16.36 0.40 1.06
CA MET A 163 -16.94 1.21 2.14
C MET A 163 -17.25 2.63 1.66
N PRO A 164 -18.30 3.27 2.20
CA PRO A 164 -18.61 4.66 1.90
C PRO A 164 -17.39 5.58 2.06
N GLN A 165 -17.30 6.62 1.26
CA GLN A 165 -16.12 7.52 1.23
C GLN A 165 -15.86 8.22 2.57
N GLU A 166 -16.89 8.46 3.37
CA GLU A 166 -16.81 9.04 4.71
C GLU A 166 -16.34 8.06 5.79
N VAL A 167 -16.26 6.76 5.46
CA VAL A 167 -15.77 5.72 6.39
C VAL A 167 -14.27 5.56 6.22
N GLU A 168 -13.51 5.87 7.24
CA GLU A 168 -12.07 5.66 7.29
C GLU A 168 -11.75 4.33 7.99
N ILE A 169 -10.94 3.50 7.33
CA ILE A 169 -10.39 2.29 7.90
C ILE A 169 -8.93 2.59 8.27
N GLY A 170 -8.65 2.72 9.56
CA GLY A 170 -7.32 3.08 10.04
C GLY A 170 -6.26 2.11 9.55
N GLU A 171 -6.23 0.91 10.10
CA GLU A 171 -5.31 -0.15 9.68
C GLU A 171 -6.00 -1.51 9.75
N LEU A 172 -5.86 -2.28 8.68
CA LEU A 172 -6.38 -3.64 8.56
C LEU A 172 -5.22 -4.64 8.54
N GLY A 173 -5.11 -5.45 9.59
CA GLY A 173 -4.13 -6.52 9.70
C GLY A 173 -4.69 -7.84 9.16
N ILE A 174 -3.94 -8.53 8.29
CA ILE A 174 -4.36 -9.79 7.66
C ILE A 174 -3.19 -10.76 7.64
N TRP A 175 -3.30 -11.87 8.34
CA TRP A 175 -2.26 -12.90 8.38
C TRP A 175 -2.82 -14.29 8.66
N THR A 176 -2.01 -15.32 8.46
CA THR A 176 -2.38 -16.70 8.79
C THR A 176 -2.52 -16.90 10.29
N THR A 177 -3.42 -17.78 10.71
CA THR A 177 -3.61 -18.14 12.14
C THR A 177 -2.47 -18.98 12.67
N GLN A 178 -1.76 -19.71 11.81
CA GLN A 178 -0.57 -20.50 12.16
C GLN A 178 0.68 -19.64 12.00
N GLN A 179 1.46 -19.53 13.07
CA GLN A 179 2.75 -18.83 13.09
C GLN A 179 3.72 -19.56 13.98
#